data_908dbfe796737f33f5115ef72e6c435a
#
_entry.id   908dbfe796737f33f5115ef72e6c435a
#
_cell.length_a   1.000
_cell.length_b   1.000
_cell.length_c   1.000
_cell.angle_alpha   90.00
_cell.angle_beta   90.00
_cell.angle_gamma   90.00
#
_symmetry.space_group_name_H-M   'P 1'
#
loop_
_entity.id
_entity.type
_entity.pdbx_description
1 polymer ?
#
loop_
_entity_poly.entity_id
_entity_poly.type
_entity_poly.pdbx_seq_one_letter_code
_entity_poly.pdbx_strand_id
1 'polypeptide(L)'
;MTIAQPDPCLALYPGATWDRVCERLEAAPTKDQRYRRFMRHLFAHTEEVSCDGQGRLLIPPALRAYAGIERECFSIGSLTRVEIWAKERLGALRPSDDEAEAFATDLGLY
;
A
#
# COMPACT_ATOMS: atom_id res chain seq x y z
N MET A 1 -2.10 4.83 9.72
CA MET A 1 -1.08 5.53 8.90
C MET A 1 -1.23 5.12 7.44
N THR A 2 -1.10 6.05 6.55
CA THR A 2 -1.24 5.78 5.11
C THR A 2 0.11 5.90 4.43
N ILE A 3 0.42 4.96 3.55
CA ILE A 3 1.71 4.90 2.89
C ILE A 3 1.52 4.59 1.39
N ALA A 4 2.33 5.24 0.55
CA ALA A 4 2.34 4.95 -0.88
C ALA A 4 3.22 3.72 -1.16
N GLN A 5 2.76 2.88 -2.07
CA GLN A 5 3.43 1.64 -2.44
C GLN A 5 4.15 1.77 -3.78
N PRO A 6 5.11 0.87 -4.11
CA PRO A 6 5.71 0.82 -5.44
C PRO A 6 4.66 0.66 -6.55
N ASP A 7 3.68 -0.20 -6.36
CA ASP A 7 2.47 -0.19 -7.18
C ASP A 7 1.67 1.07 -6.82
N PRO A 8 1.11 1.80 -7.79
CA PRO A 8 0.51 3.11 -7.54
C PRO A 8 -0.83 3.03 -6.79
N CYS A 9 -0.76 2.57 -5.56
CA CYS A 9 -1.87 2.52 -4.61
C CYS A 9 -1.43 3.11 -3.27
N LEU A 10 -2.36 3.22 -2.34
CA LEU A 10 -2.08 3.54 -0.96
C LEU A 10 -2.21 2.28 -0.12
N ALA A 11 -1.34 2.11 0.84
CA ALA A 11 -1.46 1.05 1.83
C ALA A 11 -1.71 1.67 3.20
N LEU A 12 -2.77 1.22 3.85
CA LEU A 12 -3.15 1.66 5.18
C LEU A 12 -2.69 0.61 6.19
N TYR A 13 -1.84 1.02 7.12
CA TYR A 13 -1.29 0.15 8.15
C TYR A 13 -1.86 0.49 9.52
N PRO A 14 -2.31 -0.51 10.30
CA PRO A 14 -2.50 -0.32 11.72
C PRO A 14 -1.19 0.08 12.41
N GLY A 15 -1.27 0.80 13.52
CA GLY A 15 -0.09 1.30 14.22
C GLY A 15 0.94 0.23 14.56
N ALA A 16 0.51 -0.91 15.09
CA ALA A 16 1.40 -2.02 15.44
C ALA A 16 2.10 -2.62 14.20
N THR A 17 1.40 -2.71 13.08
CA THR A 17 1.98 -3.20 11.82
C THR A 17 2.97 -2.21 11.25
N TRP A 18 2.65 -0.92 11.33
CA TRP A 18 3.57 0.14 10.90
C TRP A 18 4.86 0.14 11.71
N ASP A 19 4.77 -0.07 13.01
CA ASP A 19 5.95 -0.17 13.88
C ASP A 19 6.88 -1.29 13.43
N ARG A 20 6.34 -2.43 13.01
CA ARG A 20 7.14 -3.54 12.47
C ARG A 20 7.80 -3.18 11.15
N VAL A 21 7.13 -2.42 10.29
CA VAL A 21 7.73 -1.92 9.05
C VAL A 21 8.92 -1.04 9.38
N CYS A 22 8.78 -0.12 10.31
CA CYS A 22 9.85 0.77 10.74
C CYS A 22 11.04 -0.01 11.35
N GLU A 23 10.77 -1.01 12.15
CA GLU A 23 11.82 -1.87 12.72
C GLU A 23 12.63 -2.58 11.62
N ARG A 24 11.96 -3.08 10.58
CA ARG A 24 12.63 -3.72 9.44
C ARG A 24 13.47 -2.72 8.65
N LEU A 25 12.99 -1.50 8.48
CA LEU A 25 13.74 -0.45 7.81
C LEU A 25 15.00 -0.08 8.59
N GLU A 26 14.89 0.05 9.90
CA GLU A 26 16.04 0.35 10.77
C GLU A 26 17.05 -0.79 10.79
N ALA A 27 16.60 -2.02 10.68
CA ALA A 27 17.44 -3.22 10.69
C ALA A 27 18.09 -3.53 9.34
N ALA A 28 17.89 -2.72 8.31
CA ALA A 28 18.47 -2.95 6.99
C ALA A 28 20.00 -3.11 7.08
N PRO A 29 20.57 -4.17 6.50
CA PRO A 29 22.00 -4.47 6.65
C PRO A 29 22.90 -3.45 5.95
N THR A 30 22.40 -2.81 4.89
CA THR A 30 23.13 -1.79 4.12
C THR A 30 22.29 -0.54 4.03
N LYS A 31 22.85 0.59 4.46
CA LYS A 31 22.18 1.90 4.38
C LYS A 31 22.90 2.79 3.37
N ASP A 32 23.00 2.30 2.14
CA ASP A 32 23.62 2.96 1.01
C ASP A 32 22.71 4.01 0.37
N GLN A 33 23.13 4.52 -0.80
CA GLN A 33 22.36 5.53 -1.53
C GLN A 33 20.97 5.03 -1.95
N ARG A 34 20.85 3.76 -2.33
CA ARG A 34 19.57 3.17 -2.72
C ARG A 34 18.60 3.11 -1.54
N TYR A 35 19.10 2.74 -0.37
CA TYR A 35 18.33 2.77 0.87
C TYR A 35 17.84 4.19 1.20
N ARG A 36 18.73 5.18 1.13
CA ARG A 36 18.39 6.58 1.43
C ARG A 36 17.34 7.14 0.45
N ARG A 37 17.45 6.80 -0.83
CA ARG A 37 16.45 7.21 -1.84
C ARG A 37 15.09 6.59 -1.55
N PHE A 38 15.08 5.31 -1.20
CA PHE A 38 13.85 4.64 -0.84
C PHE A 38 13.20 5.25 0.39
N MET A 39 13.98 5.54 1.43
CA MET A 39 13.47 6.15 2.66
C MET A 39 12.84 7.52 2.40
N ARG A 40 13.48 8.34 1.56
CA ARG A 40 12.91 9.64 1.20
C ARG A 40 11.60 9.49 0.44
N HIS A 41 11.57 8.59 -0.53
CA HIS A 41 10.36 8.32 -1.31
C HIS A 41 9.22 7.84 -0.40
N LEU A 42 9.51 6.87 0.45
CA LEU A 42 8.53 6.29 1.35
C LEU A 42 7.95 7.34 2.30
N PHE A 43 8.80 8.07 3.01
CA PHE A 43 8.34 9.03 4.01
C PHE A 43 7.78 10.32 3.41
N ALA A 44 8.16 10.67 2.19
CA ALA A 44 7.52 11.77 1.48
C ALA A 44 6.04 11.47 1.15
N HIS A 45 5.66 10.19 1.07
CA HIS A 45 4.30 9.73 0.77
C HIS A 45 3.67 8.99 1.95
N THR A 46 4.10 9.31 3.16
CA THR A 46 3.59 8.71 4.38
C THR A 46 2.94 9.77 5.24
N GLU A 47 1.73 9.48 5.73
CA GLU A 47 1.01 10.41 6.60
C GLU A 47 0.19 9.64 7.61
N GLU A 48 0.14 10.15 8.82
CA GLU A 48 -0.69 9.58 9.86
C GLU A 48 -2.14 10.04 9.68
N VAL A 49 -3.04 9.07 9.66
CA VAL A 49 -4.47 9.32 9.45
C VAL A 49 -5.28 8.57 10.52
N SER A 50 -6.50 9.00 10.72
CA SER A 50 -7.43 8.33 11.63
C SER A 50 -8.83 8.28 11.01
N CYS A 51 -9.57 7.23 11.37
CA CYS A 51 -10.98 7.12 11.00
C CYS A 51 -11.84 7.92 11.97
N ASP A 52 -12.94 8.48 11.46
CA ASP A 52 -13.96 9.09 12.33
C ASP A 52 -14.81 8.02 13.04
N GLY A 53 -15.78 8.45 13.85
CA GLY A 53 -16.65 7.54 14.59
C GLY A 53 -17.54 6.65 13.73
N GLN A 54 -17.64 6.92 12.43
CA GLN A 54 -18.39 6.13 11.47
C GLN A 54 -17.51 5.29 10.57
N GLY A 55 -16.20 5.24 10.85
CA GLY A 55 -15.26 4.47 10.06
C GLY A 55 -14.82 5.14 8.76
N ARG A 56 -15.07 6.44 8.61
CA ARG A 56 -14.65 7.18 7.41
C ARG A 56 -13.25 7.72 7.59
N LEU A 57 -12.49 7.65 6.51
CA LEU A 57 -11.10 8.09 6.45
C LEU A 57 -10.97 9.18 5.38
N LEU A 58 -10.38 10.31 5.77
CA LEU A 58 -10.05 11.36 4.82
C LEU A 58 -8.65 11.11 4.26
N ILE A 59 -8.56 10.88 2.95
CA ILE A 59 -7.28 10.69 2.26
C ILE A 59 -6.68 12.06 1.97
N PRO A 60 -5.44 12.34 2.44
CA PRO A 60 -4.79 13.61 2.16
C PRO A 60 -4.65 13.86 0.64
N PRO A 61 -4.83 15.11 0.18
CA PRO A 61 -4.83 15.43 -1.24
C PRO A 61 -3.58 14.96 -2.00
N ALA A 62 -2.40 15.08 -1.41
CA ALA A 62 -1.15 14.65 -2.04
C ALA A 62 -1.11 13.14 -2.27
N LEU A 63 -1.57 12.34 -1.30
CA LEU A 63 -1.64 10.89 -1.42
C LEU A 63 -2.73 10.47 -2.41
N ARG A 64 -3.84 11.16 -2.41
CA ARG A 64 -4.92 10.95 -3.36
C ARG A 64 -4.44 11.17 -4.79
N ALA A 65 -3.70 12.25 -5.05
CA ALA A 65 -3.10 12.53 -6.34
C ALA A 65 -2.08 11.46 -6.75
N TYR A 66 -1.23 11.04 -5.81
CA TYR A 66 -0.25 9.98 -6.06
C TYR A 66 -0.92 8.69 -6.53
N ALA A 67 -2.00 8.29 -5.88
CA ALA A 67 -2.73 7.07 -6.21
C ALA A 67 -3.68 7.22 -7.41
N GLY A 68 -3.85 8.43 -7.93
CA GLY A 68 -4.74 8.70 -9.05
C GLY A 68 -6.21 8.55 -8.71
N ILE A 69 -6.58 8.74 -7.46
CA ILE A 69 -7.96 8.61 -7.00
C ILE A 69 -8.70 9.92 -7.27
N GLU A 70 -9.62 9.88 -8.22
CA GLU A 70 -10.46 11.04 -8.55
C GLU A 70 -11.81 10.95 -7.84
N ARG A 71 -12.50 9.84 -7.94
CA ARG A 71 -13.82 9.62 -7.36
C ARG A 71 -13.94 8.28 -6.65
N GLU A 72 -13.90 7.18 -7.41
CA GLU A 72 -14.11 5.84 -6.90
C GLU A 72 -12.80 5.13 -6.63
N CYS A 73 -12.76 4.42 -5.53
CA CYS A 73 -11.64 3.58 -5.16
C CYS A 73 -12.13 2.28 -4.55
N PHE A 74 -11.26 1.28 -4.55
CA PHE A 74 -11.50 0.01 -3.89
C PHE A 74 -10.55 -0.17 -2.72
N SER A 75 -11.08 -0.72 -1.63
CA SER A 75 -10.28 -1.13 -0.47
C SER A 75 -10.15 -2.64 -0.50
N ILE A 76 -8.92 -3.13 -0.45
CA ILE A 76 -8.62 -4.56 -0.51
C ILE A 76 -7.80 -4.93 0.71
N GLY A 77 -8.33 -5.81 1.55
CA GLY A 77 -7.59 -6.37 2.67
C GLY A 77 -6.51 -7.33 2.18
N SER A 78 -5.28 -7.12 2.62
CA SER A 78 -4.13 -7.91 2.19
C SER A 78 -3.32 -8.33 3.43
N LEU A 79 -3.75 -9.36 4.11
CA LEU A 79 -3.15 -9.94 5.32
C LEU A 79 -2.91 -8.94 6.45
N THR A 80 -1.90 -8.08 6.32
CA THR A 80 -1.45 -7.17 7.38
C THR A 80 -1.80 -5.70 7.12
N ARG A 81 -2.34 -5.40 5.96
CA ARG A 81 -2.63 -4.02 5.55
C ARG A 81 -3.87 -3.98 4.68
N VAL A 82 -4.40 -2.77 4.49
CA VAL A 82 -5.46 -2.50 3.51
C VAL A 82 -4.87 -1.68 2.38
N GLU A 83 -5.07 -2.12 1.15
CA GLU A 83 -4.69 -1.34 -0.03
C GLU A 83 -5.89 -0.54 -0.53
N ILE A 84 -5.64 0.70 -0.92
CA ILE A 84 -6.66 1.59 -1.48
C ILE A 84 -6.23 1.92 -2.91
N TRP A 85 -7.05 1.51 -3.86
CA TRP A 85 -6.77 1.60 -5.29
C TRP A 85 -7.77 2.50 -6.00
N ALA A 86 -7.28 3.33 -6.91
CA ALA A 86 -8.14 3.93 -7.91
C ALA A 86 -8.74 2.81 -8.77
N LYS A 87 -10.03 2.89 -9.05
CA LYS A 87 -10.75 1.85 -9.79
C LYS A 87 -10.08 1.51 -11.13
N GLU A 88 -9.66 2.52 -11.86
CA GLU A 88 -9.06 2.36 -13.19
C GLU A 88 -7.70 1.65 -13.13
N ARG A 89 -6.89 1.99 -12.13
CA ARG A 89 -5.56 1.40 -11.95
C ARG A 89 -5.63 -0.05 -11.52
N LEU A 90 -6.54 -0.38 -10.63
CA LEU A 90 -6.75 -1.76 -10.21
C LEU A 90 -7.18 -2.64 -11.38
N GLY A 91 -8.10 -2.15 -12.20
CA GLY A 91 -8.56 -2.89 -13.39
C GLY A 91 -7.43 -3.16 -14.37
N ALA A 92 -6.52 -2.20 -14.56
CA ALA A 92 -5.39 -2.35 -15.48
C ALA A 92 -4.34 -3.36 -14.99
N LEU A 93 -4.23 -3.58 -13.68
CA LEU A 93 -3.22 -4.47 -13.08
C LEU A 93 -3.76 -5.85 -12.72
N ARG A 94 -5.04 -6.06 -12.92
CA ARG A 94 -5.68 -7.33 -12.58
C ARG A 94 -5.14 -8.46 -13.47
N PRO A 95 -4.67 -9.59 -12.90
CA PRO A 95 -4.26 -10.74 -13.69
C PRO A 95 -5.46 -11.40 -14.34
N SER A 96 -5.24 -12.16 -15.41
CA SER A 96 -6.26 -13.04 -15.95
C SER A 96 -6.59 -14.15 -14.93
N ASP A 97 -7.75 -14.77 -15.09
CA ASP A 97 -8.14 -15.88 -14.22
C ASP A 97 -7.15 -17.04 -14.33
N ASP A 98 -6.64 -17.31 -15.53
CA ASP A 98 -5.64 -18.36 -15.76
C ASP A 98 -4.31 -18.06 -15.07
N GLU A 99 -3.85 -16.82 -15.12
CA GLU A 99 -2.63 -16.39 -14.43
C GLU A 99 -2.76 -16.52 -12.91
N ALA A 100 -3.89 -16.09 -12.37
CA ALA A 100 -4.17 -16.18 -10.94
C ALA A 100 -4.25 -17.65 -10.49
N GLU A 101 -4.90 -18.49 -11.24
CA GLU A 101 -5.03 -19.93 -10.96
C GLU A 101 -3.67 -20.63 -11.02
N ALA A 102 -2.85 -20.33 -12.03
CA ALA A 102 -1.53 -20.91 -12.16
C ALA A 102 -0.64 -20.54 -10.97
N PHE A 103 -0.65 -19.30 -10.55
CA PHE A 103 0.13 -18.84 -9.38
C PHE A 103 -0.38 -19.48 -8.09
N ALA A 104 -1.68 -19.56 -7.90
CA ALA A 104 -2.28 -20.20 -6.74
C ALA A 104 -1.90 -21.70 -6.66
N THR A 105 -1.85 -22.38 -7.81
CA THR A 105 -1.39 -23.78 -7.90
C THR A 105 0.08 -23.88 -7.51
N ASP A 106 0.93 -23.00 -7.99
CA ASP A 106 2.36 -22.95 -7.64
C ASP A 106 2.58 -22.75 -6.15
N LEU A 107 1.69 -22.00 -5.48
CA LEU A 107 1.72 -21.78 -4.04
C LEU A 107 1.12 -22.93 -3.23
N GLY A 108 0.55 -23.95 -3.88
CA GLY A 108 -0.06 -25.08 -3.21
C GLY A 108 -1.43 -24.78 -2.59
N LEU A 109 -2.16 -23.81 -3.14
CA LEU A 109 -3.49 -23.44 -2.64
C LEU A 109 -4.62 -24.33 -3.21
N TYR A 110 -4.32 -25.10 -4.24
CA TYR A 110 -5.25 -26.05 -4.86
C TYR A 110 -4.71 -27.46 -4.76
#